data_8c36c228af7f29941ff11c6fc24af058
#
_entry.id   8c36c228af7f29941ff11c6fc24af058
#
_cell.length_a   1.000
_cell.length_b   1.000
_cell.length_c   1.000
_cell.angle_alpha   90.00
_cell.angle_beta   90.00
_cell.angle_gamma   90.00
#
_symmetry.space_group_name_H-M   'P 1'
#
loop_
_entity.id
_entity.type
_entity.pdbx_description
1 polymer ?
#
loop_
_entity_poly.entity_id
_entity_poly.type
_entity_poly.pdbx_seq_one_letter_code
_entity_poly.pdbx_strand_id
1 'polypeptide(L)'
;MYKEKRNEEGVMEARRLESLKQIAAGIAAQFGDKCEVVIHDVSGSHPEHTIVHIENGHVSGRKVGDGASKVVMEQLEHQNDQPQDHLCYLTRTPDGKILKSSSLYIRNGRGAVTAIFSINYDISNMMLMHQELGEFMLTRDREQSEPEK
;
A
#
# COMPACT_ATOMS: atom_id res chain seq x y z
N MET A 1 24.73 14.03 -26.38
CA MET A 1 23.92 14.87 -25.46
C MET A 1 22.56 14.24 -25.14
N TYR A 2 21.78 13.84 -26.12
CA TYR A 2 20.47 13.22 -25.87
C TYR A 2 20.55 11.80 -25.29
N LYS A 3 21.54 10.99 -25.71
CA LYS A 3 21.80 9.63 -25.18
C LYS A 3 22.37 9.66 -23.76
N GLU A 4 23.19 10.63 -23.43
CA GLU A 4 23.78 10.78 -22.10
C GLU A 4 22.73 11.15 -21.05
N LYS A 5 21.84 12.10 -21.37
CA LYS A 5 20.72 12.45 -20.48
C LYS A 5 19.78 11.30 -20.21
N ARG A 6 19.48 10.46 -21.22
CA ARG A 6 18.66 9.27 -21.02
C ARG A 6 19.34 8.24 -20.12
N ASN A 7 20.66 8.07 -20.24
CA ASN A 7 21.41 7.16 -19.38
C ASN A 7 21.45 7.65 -17.93
N GLU A 8 21.60 8.96 -17.71
CA GLU A 8 21.57 9.56 -16.38
C GLU A 8 20.21 9.41 -15.72
N GLU A 9 19.12 9.67 -16.44
CA GLU A 9 17.74 9.45 -15.95
C GLU A 9 17.50 7.98 -15.60
N GLY A 10 17.93 7.05 -16.43
CA GLY A 10 17.81 5.61 -16.18
C GLY A 10 18.56 5.16 -14.94
N VAL A 11 19.77 5.68 -14.73
CA VAL A 11 20.57 5.40 -13.51
C VAL A 11 19.89 5.98 -12.27
N MET A 12 19.35 7.19 -12.34
CA MET A 12 18.64 7.81 -11.24
C MET A 12 17.38 7.03 -10.86
N GLU A 13 16.60 6.56 -11.83
CA GLU A 13 15.42 5.74 -11.60
C GLU A 13 15.78 4.40 -10.95
N ALA A 14 16.87 3.74 -11.41
CA ALA A 14 17.35 2.50 -10.80
C ALA A 14 17.78 2.70 -9.35
N ARG A 15 18.47 3.79 -9.03
CA ARG A 15 18.87 4.12 -7.67
C ARG A 15 17.68 4.43 -6.78
N ARG A 16 16.69 5.13 -7.30
CA ARG A 16 15.44 5.43 -6.59
C ARG A 16 14.71 4.15 -6.24
N LEU A 17 14.63 3.22 -7.18
CA LEU A 17 14.01 1.92 -6.95
C LEU A 17 14.73 1.12 -5.86
N GLU A 18 16.05 1.10 -5.87
CA GLU A 18 16.84 0.45 -4.81
C GLU A 18 16.61 1.09 -3.44
N SER A 19 16.51 2.42 -3.39
CA SER A 19 16.18 3.13 -2.14
C SER A 19 14.78 2.79 -1.63
N LEU A 20 13.79 2.69 -2.53
CA LEU A 20 12.44 2.28 -2.17
C LEU A 20 12.40 0.85 -1.64
N LYS A 21 13.15 -0.07 -2.23
CA LYS A 21 13.27 -1.45 -1.74
C LYS A 21 13.87 -1.50 -0.34
N GLN A 22 14.88 -0.70 -0.07
CA GLN A 22 15.50 -0.59 1.26
C GLN A 22 14.49 -0.08 2.30
N ILE A 23 13.73 0.96 1.96
CA ILE A 23 12.68 1.51 2.83
C ILE A 23 11.58 0.48 3.08
N ALA A 24 11.16 -0.23 2.03
CA ALA A 24 10.15 -1.29 2.14
C ALA A 24 10.56 -2.38 3.11
N ALA A 25 11.80 -2.86 3.01
CA ALA A 25 12.35 -3.87 3.90
C ALA A 25 12.38 -3.39 5.36
N GLY A 26 12.77 -2.14 5.58
CA GLY A 26 12.79 -1.53 6.91
C GLY A 26 11.40 -1.41 7.53
N ILE A 27 10.42 -0.96 6.77
CA ILE A 27 9.03 -0.84 7.23
C ILE A 27 8.46 -2.22 7.57
N ALA A 28 8.62 -3.19 6.67
CA ALA A 28 8.11 -4.54 6.88
C ALA A 28 8.73 -5.21 8.12
N ALA A 29 10.04 -5.04 8.33
CA ALA A 29 10.72 -5.56 9.49
C ALA A 29 10.23 -4.90 10.79
N GLN A 30 10.03 -3.59 10.77
CA GLN A 30 9.60 -2.81 11.94
C GLN A 30 8.20 -3.20 12.39
N PHE A 31 7.26 -3.35 11.46
CA PHE A 31 5.85 -3.61 11.76
C PHE A 31 5.47 -5.09 11.76
N GLY A 32 6.34 -5.97 11.28
CA GLY A 32 6.19 -7.41 11.38
C GLY A 32 5.43 -8.05 10.21
N ASP A 33 5.13 -9.32 10.33
CA ASP A 33 4.63 -10.18 9.26
C ASP A 33 3.24 -9.81 8.72
N LYS A 34 2.49 -8.99 9.43
CA LYS A 34 1.18 -8.49 8.98
C LYS A 34 1.29 -7.23 8.11
N CYS A 35 2.48 -6.67 7.99
CA CYS A 35 2.75 -5.48 7.20
C CYS A 35 3.33 -5.89 5.85
N GLU A 36 2.51 -5.81 4.82
CA GLU A 36 2.95 -6.00 3.44
C GLU A 36 3.35 -4.66 2.85
N VAL A 37 4.49 -4.63 2.17
CA VAL A 37 4.92 -3.47 1.39
C VAL A 37 5.14 -3.90 -0.05
N VAL A 38 4.52 -3.19 -0.97
CA VAL A 38 4.54 -3.52 -2.40
C VAL A 38 5.08 -2.34 -3.18
N ILE A 39 6.01 -2.60 -4.09
CA ILE A 39 6.49 -1.59 -5.02
C ILE A 39 6.05 -1.98 -6.42
N HIS A 40 5.29 -1.10 -7.07
CA HIS A 40 4.89 -1.22 -8.46
C HIS A 40 5.76 -0.31 -9.32
N ASP A 41 6.27 -0.85 -10.42
CA ASP A 41 6.83 -0.05 -11.50
C ASP A 41 5.72 0.18 -12.53
N VAL A 42 5.28 1.42 -12.67
CA VAL A 42 4.21 1.82 -13.57
C VAL A 42 4.72 2.65 -14.74
N SER A 43 6.03 2.71 -14.92
CA SER A 43 6.66 3.40 -16.05
C SER A 43 6.52 2.64 -17.38
N GLY A 44 6.21 1.34 -17.31
CA GLY A 44 6.04 0.49 -18.47
C GLY A 44 4.59 0.39 -18.97
N SER A 45 4.39 -0.40 -20.05
CA SER A 45 3.10 -0.54 -20.71
C SER A 45 2.34 -1.83 -20.32
N HIS A 46 2.75 -2.52 -19.27
CA HIS A 46 2.18 -3.79 -18.83
C HIS A 46 1.51 -3.69 -17.45
N PRO A 47 0.24 -3.25 -17.38
CA PRO A 47 -0.45 -3.05 -16.10
C PRO A 47 -0.68 -4.34 -15.31
N GLU A 48 -0.67 -5.49 -15.95
CA GLU A 48 -0.81 -6.81 -15.31
C GLU A 48 0.46 -7.33 -14.65
N HIS A 49 1.61 -6.66 -14.81
CA HIS A 49 2.92 -7.11 -14.32
C HIS A 49 3.70 -5.96 -13.71
N THR A 50 3.13 -5.26 -12.74
CA THR A 50 3.74 -4.04 -12.19
C THR A 50 4.58 -4.30 -10.94
N ILE A 51 4.33 -5.37 -10.18
CA ILE A 51 5.03 -5.62 -8.92
C ILE A 51 6.48 -6.03 -9.20
N VAL A 52 7.41 -5.18 -8.75
CA VAL A 52 8.86 -5.42 -8.88
C VAL A 52 9.50 -5.78 -7.55
N HIS A 53 8.83 -5.52 -6.42
CA HIS A 53 9.31 -5.87 -5.10
C HIS A 53 8.13 -6.01 -4.15
N ILE A 54 8.18 -6.97 -3.25
CA ILE A 54 7.16 -7.18 -2.24
C ILE A 54 7.79 -7.76 -0.97
N GLU A 55 7.39 -7.21 0.17
CA GLU A 55 7.70 -7.71 1.49
C GLU A 55 6.42 -8.27 2.11
N ASN A 56 6.51 -9.43 2.75
CA ASN A 56 5.38 -10.09 3.39
C ASN A 56 4.18 -10.31 2.45
N GLY A 57 4.45 -10.75 1.22
CA GLY A 57 3.43 -10.94 0.19
C GLY A 57 2.34 -11.94 0.56
N HIS A 58 2.53 -12.76 1.57
CA HIS A 58 1.52 -13.67 2.10
C HIS A 58 0.27 -12.94 2.61
N VAL A 59 0.36 -11.65 2.95
CA VAL A 59 -0.78 -10.86 3.41
C VAL A 59 -1.85 -10.77 2.32
N SER A 60 -1.47 -10.41 1.10
CA SER A 60 -2.40 -10.34 -0.04
C SER A 60 -2.40 -11.59 -0.92
N GLY A 61 -1.38 -12.43 -0.80
CA GLY A 61 -1.13 -13.55 -1.71
C GLY A 61 -0.50 -13.15 -3.04
N ARG A 62 -0.05 -11.91 -3.17
CA ARG A 62 0.62 -11.42 -4.38
C ARG A 62 2.11 -11.67 -4.34
N LYS A 63 2.72 -11.63 -5.51
CA LYS A 63 4.15 -11.87 -5.71
C LYS A 63 4.70 -10.95 -6.80
N VAL A 64 6.02 -10.87 -6.89
CA VAL A 64 6.70 -10.18 -7.99
C VAL A 64 6.18 -10.72 -9.33
N GLY A 65 5.88 -9.81 -10.24
CA GLY A 65 5.30 -10.10 -11.55
C GLY A 65 3.78 -9.99 -11.61
N ASP A 66 3.10 -9.88 -10.47
CA ASP A 66 1.66 -9.63 -10.44
C ASP A 66 1.34 -8.15 -10.71
N GLY A 67 0.08 -7.86 -10.99
CA GLY A 67 -0.40 -6.51 -11.26
C GLY A 67 -0.88 -5.77 -10.02
N ALA A 68 -1.23 -4.49 -10.23
CA ALA A 68 -1.79 -3.64 -9.21
C ALA A 68 -3.18 -4.11 -8.79
N SER A 69 -3.59 -3.76 -7.56
CA SER A 69 -4.95 -4.02 -7.10
C SER A 69 -5.96 -3.20 -7.92
N LYS A 70 -7.21 -3.66 -7.94
CA LYS A 70 -8.29 -2.96 -8.63
C LYS A 70 -8.43 -1.51 -8.16
N VAL A 71 -8.30 -1.27 -6.85
CA VAL A 71 -8.37 0.07 -6.26
C VAL A 71 -7.27 0.98 -6.83
N VAL A 72 -6.04 0.48 -6.87
CA VAL A 72 -4.90 1.23 -7.42
C VAL A 72 -5.09 1.50 -8.92
N MET A 73 -5.55 0.52 -9.67
CA MET A 73 -5.81 0.69 -11.10
C MET A 73 -6.91 1.72 -11.38
N GLU A 74 -8.00 1.68 -10.63
CA GLU A 74 -9.08 2.67 -10.73
C GLU A 74 -8.57 4.08 -10.41
N GLN A 75 -7.74 4.22 -9.39
CA GLN A 75 -7.14 5.50 -9.02
C GLN A 75 -6.25 6.08 -10.12
N LEU A 76 -5.44 5.24 -10.75
CA LEU A 76 -4.58 5.66 -11.87
C LEU A 76 -5.39 6.09 -13.10
N GLU A 77 -6.52 5.43 -13.36
CA GLU A 77 -7.40 5.74 -14.49
C GLU A 77 -8.20 7.04 -14.29
N HIS A 78 -8.63 7.31 -13.05
CA HIS A 78 -9.50 8.44 -12.74
C HIS A 78 -8.77 9.71 -12.36
N GLN A 79 -7.49 9.63 -12.08
CA GLN A 79 -6.70 10.80 -11.73
C GLN A 79 -5.95 11.30 -12.95
N ASN A 80 -6.60 12.19 -13.70
CA ASN A 80 -5.95 12.94 -14.77
C ASN A 80 -4.66 13.57 -14.22
N ASP A 81 -3.56 13.43 -14.86
CA ASP A 81 -2.28 14.12 -14.73
C ASP A 81 -1.62 14.24 -13.33
N GLN A 82 -2.35 14.26 -12.21
CA GLN A 82 -1.75 14.38 -10.86
C GLN A 82 -2.44 13.51 -9.81
N PRO A 83 -2.21 12.18 -9.83
CA PRO A 83 -2.72 11.32 -8.77
C PRO A 83 -2.12 11.74 -7.42
N GLN A 84 -2.99 11.94 -6.43
CA GLN A 84 -2.58 12.23 -5.06
C GLN A 84 -2.47 10.94 -4.26
N ASP A 85 -1.61 10.95 -3.24
CA ASP A 85 -1.47 9.82 -2.34
C ASP A 85 -2.81 9.48 -1.70
N HIS A 86 -3.10 8.19 -1.66
CA HIS A 86 -4.31 7.66 -1.04
C HIS A 86 -3.90 6.96 0.25
N LEU A 87 -4.22 7.58 1.38
CA LEU A 87 -3.72 7.16 2.69
C LEU A 87 -4.82 6.57 3.56
N CYS A 88 -4.46 5.50 4.29
CA CYS A 88 -5.28 4.93 5.36
C CYS A 88 -6.70 4.54 4.92
N TYR A 89 -6.79 3.85 3.79
CA TYR A 89 -8.07 3.35 3.29
C TYR A 89 -8.24 1.86 3.57
N LEU A 90 -9.48 1.41 3.57
CA LEU A 90 -9.80 0.01 3.82
C LEU A 90 -9.80 -0.78 2.51
N THR A 91 -9.11 -1.92 2.53
CA THR A 91 -9.20 -2.91 1.45
C THR A 91 -9.51 -4.28 2.02
N ARG A 92 -9.99 -5.18 1.15
CA ARG A 92 -10.24 -6.56 1.50
C ARG A 92 -9.52 -7.47 0.51
N THR A 93 -8.95 -8.55 1.02
CA THR A 93 -8.38 -9.58 0.17
C THR A 93 -9.44 -10.59 -0.26
N PRO A 94 -9.19 -11.37 -1.35
CA PRO A 94 -10.15 -12.40 -1.77
C PRO A 94 -10.43 -13.46 -0.70
N ASP A 95 -9.48 -13.73 0.19
CA ASP A 95 -9.64 -14.67 1.32
C ASP A 95 -10.23 -14.03 2.58
N GLY A 96 -10.70 -12.79 2.49
CA GLY A 96 -11.46 -12.14 3.55
C GLY A 96 -10.66 -11.36 4.59
N LYS A 97 -9.37 -11.18 4.41
CA LYS A 97 -8.58 -10.31 5.29
C LYS A 97 -8.97 -8.86 5.10
N ILE A 98 -8.94 -8.09 6.18
CA ILE A 98 -9.21 -6.66 6.18
C ILE A 98 -7.90 -5.92 6.35
N LEU A 99 -7.58 -5.05 5.39
CA LEU A 99 -6.32 -4.33 5.36
C LEU A 99 -6.54 -2.83 5.52
N LYS A 100 -5.68 -2.21 6.31
CA LYS A 100 -5.48 -0.77 6.29
C LYS A 100 -4.37 -0.48 5.29
N SER A 101 -4.70 0.24 4.24
CA SER A 101 -3.85 0.40 3.07
C SER A 101 -3.50 1.86 2.83
N SER A 102 -2.30 2.08 2.28
CA SER A 102 -1.86 3.39 1.82
C SER A 102 -1.09 3.23 0.53
N SER A 103 -1.33 4.10 -0.43
CA SER A 103 -0.64 4.12 -1.72
C SER A 103 0.01 5.48 -1.95
N LEU A 104 1.33 5.46 -2.12
CA LEU A 104 2.14 6.64 -2.37
C LEU A 104 2.57 6.63 -3.84
N TYR A 105 2.34 7.73 -4.54
CA TYR A 105 2.70 7.88 -5.94
C TYR A 105 4.06 8.54 -6.06
N ILE A 106 5.03 7.79 -6.55
CA ILE A 106 6.42 8.23 -6.69
C ILE A 106 6.62 8.82 -8.08
N ARG A 107 7.14 10.03 -8.13
CA ARG A 107 7.30 10.80 -9.37
C ARG A 107 8.75 10.89 -9.78
N ASN A 108 8.99 10.96 -11.08
CA ASN A 108 10.30 11.29 -11.64
C ASN A 108 10.55 12.80 -11.64
N GLY A 109 11.70 13.23 -12.14
CA GLY A 109 12.07 14.64 -12.22
C GLY A 109 11.17 15.50 -13.13
N ARG A 110 10.32 14.87 -13.96
CA ARG A 110 9.34 15.51 -14.83
C ARG A 110 7.93 15.56 -14.24
N GLY A 111 7.77 15.05 -13.02
CA GLY A 111 6.49 15.00 -12.34
C GLY A 111 5.58 13.84 -12.74
N ALA A 112 6.05 12.91 -13.57
CA ALA A 112 5.28 11.72 -13.95
C ALA A 112 5.39 10.64 -12.88
N VAL A 113 4.28 9.95 -12.59
CA VAL A 113 4.28 8.81 -11.69
C VAL A 113 4.98 7.63 -12.36
N THR A 114 6.07 7.16 -11.78
CA THR A 114 6.86 6.04 -12.29
C THR A 114 6.78 4.81 -11.40
N ALA A 115 6.42 4.98 -10.13
CA ALA A 115 6.26 3.88 -9.20
C ALA A 115 5.14 4.17 -8.22
N ILE A 116 4.59 3.10 -7.64
CA ILE A 116 3.63 3.19 -6.55
C ILE A 116 4.21 2.38 -5.38
N PHE A 117 4.28 3.03 -4.23
CA PHE A 117 4.71 2.41 -2.98
C PHE A 117 3.48 2.19 -2.11
N SER A 118 3.12 0.94 -1.88
CA SER A 118 1.90 0.59 -1.14
C SER A 118 2.25 -0.13 0.17
N ILE A 119 1.56 0.26 1.24
CA ILE A 119 1.65 -0.39 2.54
C ILE A 119 0.28 -0.95 2.86
N ASN A 120 0.22 -2.24 3.17
CA ASN A 120 -1.01 -2.94 3.50
C ASN A 120 -0.83 -3.65 4.84
N TYR A 121 -1.52 -3.20 5.86
CA TYR A 121 -1.45 -3.82 7.19
C TYR A 121 -2.72 -4.63 7.45
N ASP A 122 -2.57 -5.91 7.79
CA ASP A 122 -3.68 -6.79 8.14
C ASP A 122 -4.20 -6.43 9.54
N ILE A 123 -5.36 -5.81 9.60
CA ILE A 123 -6.02 -5.39 10.84
C ILE A 123 -7.14 -6.35 11.27
N SER A 124 -7.27 -7.50 10.62
CA SER A 124 -8.39 -8.44 10.87
C SER A 124 -8.50 -8.84 12.34
N ASN A 125 -7.37 -9.22 12.95
CA ASN A 125 -7.35 -9.61 14.37
C ASN A 125 -7.64 -8.44 15.30
N MET A 126 -7.16 -7.25 14.98
CA MET A 126 -7.44 -6.04 15.80
C MET A 126 -8.91 -5.70 15.77
N MET A 127 -9.55 -5.82 14.62
CA MET A 127 -11.00 -5.58 14.50
C MET A 127 -11.80 -6.59 15.30
N LEU A 128 -11.40 -7.85 15.26
CA LEU A 128 -12.05 -8.92 16.05
C LEU A 128 -11.88 -8.66 17.56
N MET A 129 -10.67 -8.33 18.00
CA MET A 129 -10.42 -7.99 19.40
C MET A 129 -11.22 -6.76 19.84
N HIS A 130 -11.33 -5.74 19.01
CA HIS A 130 -12.14 -4.56 19.30
C HIS A 130 -13.62 -4.93 19.47
N GLN A 131 -14.15 -5.78 18.61
CA GLN A 131 -15.54 -6.26 18.70
C GLN A 131 -15.75 -7.07 19.99
N GLU A 132 -14.87 -8.00 20.29
CA GLU A 132 -14.94 -8.84 21.50
C GLU A 132 -14.88 -8.02 22.79
N LEU A 133 -13.97 -7.04 22.83
CA LEU A 133 -13.90 -6.10 23.95
C LEU A 133 -15.21 -5.31 24.12
N GLY A 134 -15.76 -4.81 23.02
CA GLY A 134 -17.02 -4.07 23.03
C GLY A 134 -18.18 -4.92 23.57
N GLU A 135 -18.29 -6.17 23.13
CA GLU A 135 -19.31 -7.12 23.61
C GLU A 135 -19.13 -7.44 25.10
N PHE A 136 -17.87 -7.68 25.51
CA PHE A 136 -17.56 -7.99 26.89
C PHE A 136 -17.89 -6.83 27.85
N MET A 137 -17.69 -5.59 27.42
CA MET A 137 -17.96 -4.40 28.22
C MET A 137 -19.44 -4.03 28.30
N LEU A 138 -20.32 -4.67 27.55
CA LEU A 138 -21.74 -4.43 27.63
C LEU A 138 -22.27 -4.87 28.98
N THR A 139 -23.02 -3.99 29.63
CA THR A 139 -23.72 -4.27 30.89
C THR A 139 -25.22 -4.06 30.70
N ARG A 140 -26.02 -4.73 31.52
CA ARG A 140 -27.48 -4.61 31.46
C ARG A 140 -28.00 -3.27 31.95
N ASP A 141 -27.19 -2.56 32.74
CA ASP A 141 -27.51 -1.26 33.32
C ASP A 141 -26.79 -0.09 32.58
N ARG A 142 -26.39 -0.31 31.34
CA ARG A 142 -25.63 0.67 30.56
C ARG A 142 -26.33 2.02 30.43
N GLU A 143 -27.66 2.03 30.35
CA GLU A 143 -28.46 3.26 30.31
C GLU A 143 -28.30 4.12 31.55
N GLN A 144 -27.95 3.50 32.68
CA GLN A 144 -27.71 4.20 33.95
C GLN A 144 -26.27 4.65 34.10
N SER A 145 -25.36 4.19 33.25
CA SER A 145 -23.92 4.47 33.34
C SER A 145 -23.43 5.54 32.37
N GLU A 146 -24.30 6.09 31.53
CA GLU A 146 -23.94 7.21 30.67
C GLU A 146 -23.73 8.47 31.53
N PRO A 147 -22.60 9.17 31.35
CA PRO A 147 -22.38 10.39 32.11
C PRO A 147 -23.42 11.43 31.72
N GLU A 148 -24.01 12.04 32.73
CA GLU A 148 -24.88 13.21 32.55
C GLU A 148 -24.12 14.31 31.83
N LYS A 149 -24.70 14.83 30.78
CA LYS A 149 -24.09 15.91 30.00
C LYS A 149 -24.14 17.22 30.77
#